data_69f2be21da0eaf02d3f418bb108ccbd9
#
_entry.id   69f2be21da0eaf02d3f418bb108ccbd9
#
_cell.length_a   1.000
_cell.length_b   1.000
_cell.length_c   1.000
_cell.angle_alpha   90.00
_cell.angle_beta   90.00
_cell.angle_gamma   90.00
#
_symmetry.space_group_name_H-M   'P 1'
#
loop_
_entity.id
_entity.type
_entity.pdbx_description
1 polymer ?
#
loop_
_entity_poly.entity_id
_entity_poly.type
_entity_poly.pdbx_seq_one_letter_code
_entity_poly.pdbx_strand_id
1 'polypeptide(L)' 'MQYLYRPNECQMTFQEAGARQVYGIDCYRRDRKDAPPVAQYRDVSIDRGKMDRLADRCNRGQLDPLQLEDVILDAIL' A
#
# COMPACT_ATOMS: atom_id res chain seq x y z
N MET A 1 18.00 -5.70 -1.68
CA MET A 1 16.68 -5.06 -1.66
C MET A 1 16.62 -3.99 -0.58
N GLN A 2 16.34 -2.75 -0.96
CA GLN A 2 16.41 -1.60 -0.05
C GLN A 2 15.07 -1.27 0.61
N TYR A 3 13.98 -1.69 0.01
CA TYR A 3 12.63 -1.30 0.43
C TYR A 3 11.76 -2.51 0.68
N LEU A 4 10.81 -2.35 1.59
CA LEU A 4 9.81 -3.35 1.91
C LEU A 4 8.42 -2.73 1.77
N TYR A 5 7.58 -3.37 0.97
CA TYR A 5 6.20 -2.95 0.74
C TYR A 5 5.26 -3.82 1.56
N ARG A 6 4.32 -3.17 2.25
CA ARG A 6 3.33 -3.85 3.07
C ARG A 6 1.96 -3.24 2.85
N PRO A 7 0.90 -4.05 2.82
CA PRO A 7 -0.45 -3.48 2.84
C PRO A 7 -0.68 -2.78 4.16
N ASN A 8 -1.43 -1.69 4.13
CA ASN A 8 -1.96 -1.08 5.34
C ASN A 8 -3.48 -1.21 5.33
N GLU A 9 -4.08 -1.08 6.50
CA GLU A 9 -5.52 -1.06 6.61
C GLU A 9 -5.96 0.09 7.49
N CYS A 10 -7.13 0.64 7.16
CA CYS A 10 -7.70 1.77 7.86
C CYS A 10 -9.21 1.65 7.81
N GLN A 11 -9.87 2.07 8.88
CA GLN A 11 -11.32 2.11 8.89
C GLN A 11 -11.78 3.51 8.50
N MET A 12 -12.66 3.58 7.51
CA MET A 12 -13.24 4.85 7.08
C MET A 12 -14.75 4.81 7.25
N THR A 13 -15.32 5.94 7.64
CA THR A 13 -16.76 6.08 7.82
C THR A 13 -17.35 6.82 6.64
N PHE A 14 -18.34 6.19 5.99
CA PHE A 14 -19.08 6.76 4.88
C PHE A 14 -20.49 7.08 5.36
N GLN A 15 -20.98 8.23 4.97
CA GLN A 15 -22.27 8.76 5.48
C GLN A 15 -23.43 7.77 5.32
N GLU A 16 -23.51 7.10 4.18
CA GLU A 16 -24.64 6.21 3.88
C GLU A 16 -24.33 4.74 4.11
N ALA A 17 -23.07 4.37 4.04
CA ALA A 17 -22.66 2.96 4.11
C ALA A 17 -22.10 2.56 5.47
N GLY A 18 -21.94 3.51 6.41
CA GLY A 18 -21.33 3.24 7.71
C GLY A 18 -19.82 3.07 7.59
N ALA A 19 -19.23 2.39 8.57
CA ALA A 19 -17.78 2.17 8.62
C ALA A 19 -17.38 1.03 7.69
N ARG A 20 -16.30 1.24 6.93
CA ARG A 20 -15.71 0.22 6.06
C ARG A 20 -14.22 0.14 6.25
N GLN A 21 -13.70 -1.08 6.11
CA GLN A 21 -12.27 -1.32 6.08
C GLN A 21 -11.77 -1.00 4.67
N VAL A 22 -10.71 -0.18 4.59
CA VAL A 22 -10.05 0.15 3.34
C VAL A 22 -8.57 -0.17 3.46
N TYR A 23 -7.93 -0.40 2.34
CA TYR A 23 -6.55 -0.90 2.29
C TYR A 23 -5.72 -0.04 1.36
N GLY A 24 -4.45 0.06 1.69
CA GLY A 24 -3.48 0.76 0.88
C GLY A 24 -2.14 0.06 0.94
N ILE A 25 -1.07 0.80 0.70
CA ILE A 25 0.26 0.22 0.69
C ILE A 25 1.26 1.21 1.30
N ASP A 26 2.15 0.67 2.11
CA ASP A 26 3.26 1.40 2.73
C ASP A 26 4.58 0.89 2.18
N CYS A 27 5.54 1.79 2.05
CA CYS A 27 6.91 1.45 1.69
C CYS A 27 7.85 1.86 2.79
N TYR A 28 8.64 0.91 3.28
CA TYR A 28 9.63 1.14 4.35
C TYR A 28 11.04 0.89 3.82
N ARG A 29 12.00 1.57 4.38
CA ARG A 29 13.41 1.21 4.18
C ARG A 29 13.74 -0.01 5.02
N ARG A 30 14.40 -1.00 4.42
CA ARG A 30 14.73 -2.25 5.14
C ARG A 30 15.76 -2.05 6.24
N ASP A 31 16.64 -1.07 6.08
CA ASP A 31 17.68 -0.77 7.07
C ASP A 31 17.14 0.07 8.25
N ARG A 32 15.90 0.55 8.19
CA ARG A 32 15.30 1.40 9.22
C ARG A 32 13.86 0.98 9.47
N LYS A 33 13.69 -0.21 10.05
CA LYS A 33 12.35 -0.82 10.24
C LYS A 33 11.46 -0.05 11.21
N ASP A 34 12.04 0.66 12.17
CA ASP A 34 11.31 1.46 13.16
C ASP A 34 11.07 2.90 12.72
N ALA A 35 11.60 3.31 11.58
CA ALA A 35 11.33 4.64 11.02
C ALA A 35 9.95 4.67 10.35
N PRO A 36 9.33 5.85 10.23
CA PRO A 36 8.10 5.98 9.46
C PRO A 36 8.29 5.54 8.01
N PRO A 37 7.21 5.15 7.32
CA PRO A 37 7.32 4.76 5.92
C PRO A 37 7.83 5.93 5.06
N VAL A 38 8.64 5.60 4.05
CA VAL A 38 9.15 6.60 3.09
C VAL A 38 8.08 6.97 2.06
N ALA A 39 7.08 6.10 1.86
CA ALA A 39 5.92 6.38 1.03
C ALA A 39 4.72 5.66 1.64
N GLN A 40 3.57 6.31 1.61
CA GLN A 40 2.35 5.76 2.19
C GLN A 40 1.16 6.18 1.36
N TYR A 41 0.38 5.19 0.93
CA TYR A 41 -0.87 5.41 0.20
C TYR A 41 -1.98 4.68 0.93
N ARG A 42 -3.00 5.42 1.34
CA ARG A 42 -4.17 4.91 2.04
C ARG A 42 -5.38 4.96 1.14
N ASP A 43 -6.40 4.19 1.49
CA ASP A 43 -7.68 4.23 0.79
C ASP A 43 -7.52 3.96 -0.71
N VAL A 44 -6.74 2.94 -1.05
CA VAL A 44 -6.51 2.56 -2.44
C VAL A 44 -7.61 1.61 -2.92
N SER A 45 -8.00 0.65 -2.07
CA SER A 45 -8.97 -0.39 -2.45
C SER A 45 -9.69 -0.91 -1.23
N ILE A 46 -10.88 -1.44 -1.45
CA ILE A 46 -11.62 -2.18 -0.42
C ILE A 46 -11.26 -3.67 -0.43
N ASP A 47 -10.44 -4.11 -1.36
CA ASP A 47 -10.04 -5.51 -1.53
C ASP A 47 -8.64 -5.73 -0.95
N ARG A 48 -8.59 -6.37 0.23
CA ARG A 48 -7.33 -6.68 0.90
C ARG A 48 -6.44 -7.59 0.06
N GLY A 49 -7.02 -8.60 -0.56
CA GLY A 49 -6.26 -9.54 -1.38
C GLY A 49 -5.54 -8.86 -2.54
N LYS A 50 -6.20 -7.85 -3.11
CA LYS A 50 -5.59 -7.04 -4.17
C LYS A 50 -4.36 -6.30 -3.68
N MET A 51 -4.43 -5.72 -2.48
CA MET A 51 -3.29 -5.01 -1.89
C MET A 51 -2.17 -5.96 -1.46
N ASP A 52 -2.52 -7.14 -0.95
CA ASP A 52 -1.54 -8.17 -0.62
C ASP A 52 -0.76 -8.59 -1.87
N ARG A 53 -1.44 -8.81 -2.97
CA ARG A 53 -0.80 -9.20 -4.24
C ARG A 53 0.04 -8.06 -4.81
N LEU A 54 -0.43 -6.83 -4.69
CA LEU A 54 0.31 -5.67 -5.17
C LEU A 54 1.60 -5.49 -4.38
N ALA A 55 1.53 -5.56 -3.04
CA ALA A 55 2.71 -5.46 -2.18
C ALA A 55 3.71 -6.58 -2.50
N ASP A 56 3.24 -7.80 -2.71
CA ASP A 56 4.09 -8.93 -3.06
C ASP A 56 4.81 -8.70 -4.40
N ARG A 57 4.11 -8.18 -5.39
CA ARG A 57 4.70 -7.84 -6.69
C ARG A 57 5.76 -6.77 -6.56
N CYS A 58 5.49 -5.72 -5.77
CA CYS A 58 6.46 -4.64 -5.54
C CYS A 58 7.72 -5.17 -4.85
N ASN A 59 7.55 -6.06 -3.87
CA ASN A 59 8.67 -6.66 -3.17
C ASN A 59 9.51 -7.55 -4.09
N ARG A 60 8.87 -8.39 -4.89
CA ARG A 60 9.58 -9.28 -5.82
C ARG A 60 10.30 -8.52 -6.91
N GLY A 61 9.69 -7.44 -7.40
CA GLY A 61 10.28 -6.61 -8.44
C GLY A 61 11.26 -5.56 -7.93
N GLN A 62 11.44 -5.46 -6.61
CA GLN A 62 12.29 -4.46 -5.99
C GLN A 62 11.98 -3.06 -6.48
N LEU A 63 10.70 -2.72 -6.47
CA LEU A 63 10.20 -1.46 -7.00
C LEU A 63 10.81 -0.27 -6.28
N ASP A 64 11.16 0.77 -7.03
CA ASP A 64 11.57 2.05 -6.48
C ASP A 64 10.32 2.80 -5.99
N PRO A 65 10.35 3.39 -4.77
CA PRO A 65 9.20 4.14 -4.25
C PRO A 65 8.73 5.27 -5.16
N LEU A 66 9.60 5.83 -5.97
CA LEU A 66 9.25 6.88 -6.92
C LEU A 66 8.26 6.40 -7.99
N GLN A 67 8.23 5.08 -8.24
CA GLN A 67 7.33 4.48 -9.22
C GLN A 67 6.05 3.93 -8.60
N LEU A 68 5.94 4.00 -7.28
CA LEU A 68 4.83 3.36 -6.56
C LEU A 68 3.47 3.92 -6.96
N GLU A 69 3.36 5.24 -7.11
CA GLU A 69 2.10 5.86 -7.50
C GLU A 69 1.62 5.35 -8.85
N ASP A 70 2.50 5.26 -9.83
CA ASP A 70 2.16 4.76 -11.16
C ASP A 70 1.68 3.31 -11.12
N VAL A 71 2.34 2.49 -10.31
CA VAL A 71 1.97 1.09 -10.14
C VAL A 71 0.59 0.96 -9.48
N ILE A 72 0.31 1.79 -8.48
CA ILE A 72 -1.00 1.82 -7.82
C ILE A 72 -2.08 2.23 -8.81
N LEU A 73 -1.86 3.28 -9.58
CA LEU A 73 -2.82 3.76 -10.57
C LEU A 73 -3.13 2.68 -11.61
N ASP A 74 -2.12 1.96 -12.08
CA ASP A 74 -2.33 0.85 -13.00
C ASP A 74 -3.16 -0.27 -12.38
N ALA A 75 -2.96 -0.53 -11.09
CA ALA A 75 -3.66 -1.62 -10.40
C ALA A 75 -5.14 -1.34 -10.16
N ILE A 76 -5.52 -0.07 -10.01
CA ILE A 76 -6.91 0.32 -9.71
C ILE A 76 -7.68 0.74 -10.96
N LEU A 77 -7.00 0.98 -12.07
CA LEU A 77 -7.63 1.25 -13.35
C LEU A 77 -7.88 -0.06 -14.09
#